data_bfd0cd598a0d16267fc4ab31161292bc
#
_entry.id   bfd0cd598a0d16267fc4ab31161292bc
#
_cell.length_a   1.000
_cell.length_b   1.000
_cell.length_c   1.000
_cell.angle_alpha   90.00
_cell.angle_beta   90.00
_cell.angle_gamma   90.00
#
_symmetry.space_group_name_H-M   'P 1'
#
loop_
_entity.id
_entity.type
_entity.pdbx_description
1 polymer ?
#
loop_
_entity_poly.entity_id
_entity_poly.type
_entity_poly.pdbx_seq_one_letter_code
_entity_poly.pdbx_strand_id
1 'polypeptide(L)'
;PDRLGGSIIASHIRIPDGGPVPDMVHYHTVGFQLIFCLEGWVDLVYEDQGPEFRLHAGDCVIQPPEIRHRVLYASDNIEVLEIGVPAEHVTTIDHEMELPNGPANPDRRFQGQRFVHHREAEAEWGAWRLPGFIARDTGIAAGTAGVAGVEVAKWQGGDAFTGVHDCDILFHLVKTGTMTLSVRDEPDYALTAGDAFVIPPGRAASFHGCSDDL
;
A
#
# COMPACT_ATOMS: atom_id res chain seq x y z
N PRO A 1 15.48 6.92 5.79
CA PRO A 1 16.05 7.55 4.61
C PRO A 1 16.73 6.51 3.75
N ASP A 2 16.49 6.58 2.45
CA ASP A 2 17.06 5.66 1.50
C ASP A 2 18.56 5.89 1.35
N ARG A 3 19.36 4.95 1.81
CA ARG A 3 20.83 4.99 1.73
C ARG A 3 21.36 4.83 0.31
N LEU A 4 20.52 4.39 -0.62
CA LEU A 4 20.87 4.18 -2.02
C LEU A 4 20.40 5.30 -2.93
N GLY A 5 19.76 6.34 -2.38
CA GLY A 5 19.31 7.52 -3.12
C GLY A 5 18.02 7.32 -3.92
N GLY A 6 17.20 6.34 -3.58
CA GLY A 6 15.91 6.11 -4.21
C GLY A 6 14.85 7.16 -3.83
N SER A 7 13.83 7.28 -4.66
CA SER A 7 12.74 8.23 -4.45
C SER A 7 11.58 7.65 -3.61
N ILE A 8 11.59 6.35 -3.37
CA ILE A 8 10.56 5.62 -2.61
C ILE A 8 11.18 4.90 -1.41
N ILE A 9 10.45 4.85 -0.32
CA ILE A 9 10.72 3.93 0.79
C ILE A 9 9.55 2.95 0.91
N ALA A 10 9.88 1.67 1.04
CA ALA A 10 8.92 0.61 1.36
C ALA A 10 9.39 -0.07 2.65
N SER A 11 8.56 -0.02 3.67
CA SER A 11 8.85 -0.55 5.00
C SER A 11 7.88 -1.68 5.32
N HIS A 12 8.41 -2.87 5.67
CA HIS A 12 7.62 -3.93 6.27
C HIS A 12 7.74 -3.82 7.79
N ILE A 13 6.68 -3.33 8.42
CA ILE A 13 6.61 -3.08 9.86
C ILE A 13 5.98 -4.29 10.53
N ARG A 14 6.64 -4.84 11.54
CA ARG A 14 6.17 -5.96 12.35
C ARG A 14 6.24 -5.59 13.82
N ILE A 15 5.11 -5.72 14.52
CA ILE A 15 5.01 -5.42 15.94
C ILE A 15 4.47 -6.67 16.65
N PRO A 16 5.30 -7.38 17.44
CA PRO A 16 4.88 -8.63 18.08
C PRO A 16 3.85 -8.41 19.20
N ASP A 17 4.01 -7.33 19.96
CA ASP A 17 3.16 -7.03 21.11
C ASP A 17 2.17 -5.93 20.75
N GLY A 18 0.89 -6.25 20.72
CA GLY A 18 -0.18 -5.30 20.48
C GLY A 18 -0.46 -4.40 21.69
N GLY A 19 -1.52 -3.62 21.59
CA GLY A 19 -1.96 -2.73 22.65
C GLY A 19 -2.10 -1.28 22.21
N PRO A 20 -2.30 -0.37 23.17
CA PRO A 20 -2.40 1.07 22.90
C PRO A 20 -1.06 1.58 22.37
N VAL A 21 -1.13 2.31 21.25
CA VAL A 21 0.06 2.91 20.64
C VAL A 21 0.29 4.30 21.25
N PRO A 22 1.49 4.57 21.80
CA PRO A 22 1.82 5.88 22.37
C PRO A 22 2.14 6.90 21.26
N ASP A 23 1.17 7.12 20.39
CA ASP A 23 1.27 8.02 19.25
C ASP A 23 0.58 9.35 19.55
N MET A 24 0.97 10.40 18.83
CA MET A 24 0.38 11.74 18.88
C MET A 24 -0.17 12.09 17.50
N VAL A 25 -1.09 13.05 17.46
CA VAL A 25 -1.54 13.59 16.17
C VAL A 25 -0.35 14.18 15.41
N HIS A 26 -0.15 13.70 14.22
CA HIS A 26 0.98 14.10 13.37
C HIS A 26 0.62 14.04 11.88
N TYR A 27 1.49 14.56 11.04
CA TYR A 27 1.39 14.50 9.58
C TYR A 27 2.77 14.42 8.92
N HIS A 28 2.77 14.01 7.66
CA HIS A 28 3.99 13.82 6.87
C HIS A 28 4.00 14.72 5.63
N THR A 29 5.20 15.25 5.28
CA THR A 29 5.40 16.01 4.04
C THR A 29 5.66 15.08 2.87
N VAL A 30 4.75 14.16 2.63
CA VAL A 30 4.81 13.18 1.53
C VAL A 30 4.02 13.68 0.32
N GLY A 31 4.36 13.20 -0.87
CA GLY A 31 3.53 13.32 -2.06
C GLY A 31 2.56 12.15 -2.22
N PHE A 32 2.92 11.00 -1.63
CA PHE A 32 2.09 9.81 -1.55
C PHE A 32 2.53 8.95 -0.36
N GLN A 33 1.56 8.41 0.39
CA GLN A 33 1.84 7.40 1.42
C GLN A 33 0.71 6.38 1.47
N LEU A 34 1.10 5.10 1.42
CA LEU A 34 0.21 3.94 1.55
C LEU A 34 0.47 3.26 2.88
N ILE A 35 -0.59 2.87 3.56
CA ILE A 35 -0.59 1.91 4.65
C ILE A 35 -1.45 0.71 4.23
N PHE A 36 -0.84 -0.46 4.11
CA PHE A 36 -1.51 -1.71 3.79
C PHE A 36 -1.35 -2.68 4.98
N CYS A 37 -2.44 -3.09 5.57
CA CYS A 37 -2.42 -4.08 6.66
C CYS A 37 -2.25 -5.48 6.05
N LEU A 38 -1.13 -6.13 6.34
CA LEU A 38 -0.81 -7.47 5.84
C LEU A 38 -1.38 -8.55 6.77
N GLU A 39 -1.22 -8.36 8.10
CA GLU A 39 -1.69 -9.27 9.14
C GLU A 39 -2.23 -8.49 10.34
N GLY A 40 -3.20 -9.07 11.06
CA GLY A 40 -3.80 -8.45 12.24
C GLY A 40 -4.71 -7.27 11.91
N TRP A 41 -4.67 -6.25 12.76
CA TRP A 41 -5.47 -5.03 12.60
C TRP A 41 -4.89 -3.85 13.39
N VAL A 42 -5.27 -2.63 12.98
CA VAL A 42 -4.86 -1.39 13.64
C VAL A 42 -6.04 -0.40 13.67
N ASP A 43 -6.24 0.28 14.80
CA ASP A 43 -7.22 1.35 14.95
C ASP A 43 -6.57 2.70 14.65
N LEU A 44 -7.19 3.44 13.73
CA LEU A 44 -6.70 4.69 13.17
C LEU A 44 -7.76 5.78 13.23
N VAL A 45 -7.31 7.02 13.30
CA VAL A 45 -8.17 8.19 13.17
C VAL A 45 -7.49 9.24 12.29
N TYR A 46 -8.28 9.88 11.42
CA TYR A 46 -7.80 10.86 10.44
C TYR A 46 -8.60 12.16 10.49
N GLU A 47 -7.93 13.25 10.16
CA GLU A 47 -8.51 14.59 9.98
C GLU A 47 -9.66 14.54 8.97
N ASP A 48 -10.83 15.08 9.37
CA ASP A 48 -12.05 15.19 8.55
C ASP A 48 -12.58 13.84 8.00
N GLN A 49 -12.20 12.71 8.61
CA GLN A 49 -12.66 11.39 8.16
C GLN A 49 -13.64 10.72 9.14
N GLY A 50 -14.18 11.49 10.10
CA GLY A 50 -15.13 11.00 11.09
C GLY A 50 -14.46 10.26 12.26
N PRO A 51 -15.17 9.31 12.89
CA PRO A 51 -14.67 8.59 14.05
C PRO A 51 -13.49 7.68 13.67
N GLU A 52 -12.83 7.17 14.69
CA GLU A 52 -11.85 6.11 14.55
C GLU A 52 -12.43 4.89 13.83
N PHE A 53 -11.59 4.18 13.12
CA PHE A 53 -11.95 2.94 12.43
C PHE A 53 -10.82 1.92 12.52
N ARG A 54 -11.18 0.66 12.31
CA ARG A 54 -10.25 -0.44 12.28
C ARG A 54 -9.87 -0.80 10.85
N LEU A 55 -8.56 -0.86 10.61
CA LEU A 55 -7.96 -1.36 9.38
C LEU A 55 -7.59 -2.83 9.61
N HIS A 56 -8.24 -3.74 8.92
CA HIS A 56 -8.00 -5.19 9.01
C HIS A 56 -6.97 -5.66 7.98
N ALA A 57 -6.44 -6.88 8.19
CA ALA A 57 -5.60 -7.53 7.20
C ALA A 57 -6.31 -7.57 5.83
N GLY A 58 -5.60 -7.15 4.77
CA GLY A 58 -6.12 -6.99 3.42
C GLY A 58 -6.67 -5.60 3.10
N ASP A 59 -6.98 -4.78 4.11
CA ASP A 59 -7.40 -3.40 3.91
C ASP A 59 -6.19 -2.48 3.69
N CYS A 60 -6.43 -1.33 3.08
CA CYS A 60 -5.43 -0.29 3.00
C CYS A 60 -6.02 1.11 3.03
N VAL A 61 -5.20 2.07 3.40
CA VAL A 61 -5.50 3.49 3.31
C VAL A 61 -4.37 4.23 2.61
N ILE A 62 -4.69 5.36 1.98
CA ILE A 62 -3.68 6.37 1.68
C ILE A 62 -3.73 7.46 2.73
N GLN A 63 -2.57 8.00 3.03
CA GLN A 63 -2.39 9.20 3.81
C GLN A 63 -2.01 10.33 2.85
N PRO A 64 -3.00 11.14 2.39
CA PRO A 64 -2.71 12.28 1.54
C PRO A 64 -1.73 13.25 2.19
N PRO A 65 -1.03 14.07 1.39
CA PRO A 65 -0.06 15.02 1.91
C PRO A 65 -0.59 15.85 3.08
N GLU A 66 0.10 15.80 4.21
CA GLU A 66 -0.18 16.58 5.41
C GLU A 66 -1.54 16.30 6.11
N ILE A 67 -2.23 15.21 5.78
CA ILE A 67 -3.40 14.79 6.56
C ILE A 67 -2.96 14.45 7.99
N ARG A 68 -3.62 15.06 8.98
CA ARG A 68 -3.37 14.73 10.38
C ARG A 68 -3.99 13.38 10.70
N HIS A 69 -3.23 12.58 11.41
CA HIS A 69 -3.68 11.25 11.80
C HIS A 69 -3.00 10.79 13.10
N ARG A 70 -3.52 9.71 13.62
CA ARG A 70 -3.00 9.07 14.82
C ARG A 70 -3.30 7.58 14.79
N VAL A 71 -2.33 6.76 15.21
CA VAL A 71 -2.50 5.35 15.52
C VAL A 71 -2.95 5.21 16.97
N LEU A 72 -4.02 4.46 17.21
CA LEU A 72 -4.61 4.35 18.55
C LEU A 72 -4.29 3.03 19.22
N TYR A 73 -4.45 1.94 18.50
CA TYR A 73 -4.29 0.59 19.02
C TYR A 73 -3.88 -0.37 17.91
N ALA A 74 -3.10 -1.38 18.23
CA ALA A 74 -2.70 -2.43 17.29
C ALA A 74 -2.93 -3.81 17.89
N SER A 75 -3.24 -4.80 17.04
CA SER A 75 -3.31 -6.20 17.45
C SER A 75 -1.91 -6.76 17.72
N ASP A 76 -1.85 -7.86 18.47
CA ASP A 76 -0.63 -8.67 18.53
C ASP A 76 -0.23 -9.15 17.14
N ASN A 77 1.07 -9.19 16.88
CA ASN A 77 1.66 -9.66 15.61
C ASN A 77 1.13 -8.92 14.37
N ILE A 78 0.83 -7.63 14.50
CA ILE A 78 0.45 -6.82 13.34
C ILE A 78 1.60 -6.72 12.35
N GLU A 79 1.30 -6.86 11.06
CA GLU A 79 2.21 -6.60 9.96
C GLU A 79 1.62 -5.55 9.00
N VAL A 80 2.41 -4.55 8.68
CA VAL A 80 2.01 -3.44 7.80
C VAL A 80 3.07 -3.22 6.74
N LEU A 81 2.65 -3.06 5.49
CA LEU A 81 3.46 -2.46 4.44
C LEU A 81 3.17 -0.97 4.40
N GLU A 82 4.20 -0.17 4.61
CA GLU A 82 4.16 1.28 4.42
C GLU A 82 5.01 1.66 3.22
N ILE A 83 4.44 2.46 2.32
CA ILE A 83 5.15 3.01 1.16
C ILE A 83 5.05 4.53 1.21
N GLY A 84 6.18 5.20 1.23
CA GLY A 84 6.28 6.66 1.25
C GLY A 84 7.05 7.22 0.04
N VAL A 85 6.55 8.29 -0.54
CA VAL A 85 7.19 9.04 -1.62
C VAL A 85 7.10 10.53 -1.32
N PRO A 86 8.20 11.28 -1.28
CA PRO A 86 9.58 10.82 -1.39
C PRO A 86 10.02 9.96 -0.20
N ALA A 87 11.09 9.20 -0.36
CA ALA A 87 11.67 8.38 0.71
C ALA A 87 12.12 9.26 1.90
N GLU A 88 12.69 10.42 1.62
CA GLU A 88 13.04 11.42 2.62
C GLU A 88 11.88 12.42 2.78
N HIS A 89 11.26 12.42 3.94
CA HIS A 89 10.17 13.32 4.29
C HIS A 89 10.20 13.67 5.79
N VAL A 90 9.46 14.70 6.16
CA VAL A 90 9.39 15.18 7.55
C VAL A 90 8.08 14.72 8.19
N THR A 91 8.18 14.22 9.42
CA THR A 91 7.05 13.99 10.32
C THR A 91 6.95 15.17 11.29
N THR A 92 5.78 15.77 11.38
CA THR A 92 5.51 16.90 12.28
C THR A 92 4.36 16.55 13.22
N ILE A 93 4.61 16.70 14.52
CA ILE A 93 3.56 16.54 15.54
C ILE A 93 2.72 17.81 15.57
N ASP A 94 1.40 17.65 15.55
CA ASP A 94 0.43 18.73 15.72
C ASP A 94 -0.12 18.70 17.14
N HIS A 95 0.37 19.59 18.01
CA HIS A 95 -0.01 19.65 19.41
C HIS A 95 -1.35 20.34 19.64
N GLU A 96 -1.90 21.00 18.62
CA GLU A 96 -3.14 21.78 18.74
C GLU A 96 -4.35 21.02 18.21
N MET A 97 -4.14 20.05 17.33
CA MET A 97 -5.21 19.26 16.74
C MET A 97 -5.62 18.09 17.63
N GLU A 98 -6.92 17.98 17.88
CA GLU A 98 -7.53 16.78 18.48
C GLU A 98 -8.30 15.99 17.41
N LEU A 99 -8.17 14.67 17.45
CA LEU A 99 -8.90 13.75 16.55
C LEU A 99 -9.77 12.78 17.38
N PRO A 100 -11.01 12.48 16.90
CA PRO A 100 -11.64 12.98 15.67
C PRO A 100 -12.03 14.46 15.77
N ASN A 101 -11.87 15.20 14.67
CA ASN A 101 -12.16 16.65 14.62
C ASN A 101 -13.53 17.00 14.01
N GLY A 102 -14.35 16.01 13.68
CA GLY A 102 -15.68 16.24 13.13
C GLY A 102 -16.22 15.05 12.33
N PRO A 103 -17.35 15.23 11.62
CA PRO A 103 -17.90 14.21 10.74
C PRO A 103 -17.01 13.97 9.53
N ALA A 104 -17.17 12.80 8.90
CA ALA A 104 -16.44 12.48 7.66
C ALA A 104 -16.80 13.47 6.55
N ASN A 105 -15.77 13.98 5.88
CA ASN A 105 -15.85 14.81 4.69
C ASN A 105 -15.14 14.12 3.51
N PRO A 106 -15.82 13.23 2.77
CA PRO A 106 -15.19 12.43 1.70
C PRO A 106 -14.69 13.27 0.53
N ASP A 107 -15.15 14.52 0.40
CA ASP A 107 -14.73 15.45 -0.65
C ASP A 107 -13.52 16.31 -0.25
N ARG A 108 -13.09 16.21 1.01
CA ARG A 108 -11.88 16.91 1.47
C ARG A 108 -10.67 16.54 0.64
N ARG A 109 -9.95 17.54 0.19
CA ARG A 109 -8.72 17.40 -0.59
C ARG A 109 -7.52 17.91 0.19
N PHE A 110 -6.47 17.13 0.16
CA PHE A 110 -5.16 17.44 0.71
C PHE A 110 -4.18 17.50 -0.46
N GLN A 111 -3.79 18.69 -0.88
CA GLN A 111 -2.95 18.92 -2.07
C GLN A 111 -3.47 18.18 -3.33
N GLY A 112 -4.79 18.18 -3.52
CA GLY A 112 -5.44 17.54 -4.68
C GLY A 112 -5.85 16.08 -4.49
N GLN A 113 -5.34 15.40 -3.49
CA GLN A 113 -5.67 14.00 -3.18
C GLN A 113 -6.80 13.90 -2.16
N ARG A 114 -7.57 12.82 -2.22
CA ARG A 114 -8.58 12.47 -1.20
C ARG A 114 -8.05 11.34 -0.34
N PHE A 115 -8.51 11.27 0.90
CA PHE A 115 -8.38 10.07 1.71
C PHE A 115 -9.12 8.90 1.05
N VAL A 116 -8.50 7.73 1.07
CA VAL A 116 -9.11 6.47 0.59
C VAL A 116 -8.91 5.42 1.66
N HIS A 117 -10.00 4.80 2.09
CA HIS A 117 -10.00 3.59 2.90
C HIS A 117 -10.63 2.47 2.06
N HIS A 118 -9.80 1.57 1.57
CA HIS A 118 -10.22 0.37 0.84
C HIS A 118 -10.39 -0.78 1.82
N ARG A 119 -11.56 -1.40 1.80
CA ARG A 119 -11.88 -2.59 2.58
C ARG A 119 -11.91 -3.83 1.70
N GLU A 120 -11.12 -4.84 2.06
CA GLU A 120 -11.09 -6.10 1.32
C GLU A 120 -12.45 -6.78 1.25
N ALA A 121 -13.21 -6.74 2.35
CA ALA A 121 -14.53 -7.35 2.45
C ALA A 121 -15.59 -6.75 1.51
N GLU A 122 -15.37 -5.52 1.03
CA GLU A 122 -16.25 -4.80 0.12
C GLU A 122 -15.74 -4.81 -1.33
N ALA A 123 -14.59 -5.46 -1.57
CA ALA A 123 -13.90 -5.41 -2.85
C ALA A 123 -14.53 -6.32 -3.91
N GLU A 124 -14.60 -5.82 -5.13
CA GLU A 124 -14.96 -6.61 -6.31
C GLU A 124 -13.69 -7.06 -7.03
N TRP A 125 -13.67 -8.32 -7.44
CA TRP A 125 -12.60 -8.92 -8.21
C TRP A 125 -12.96 -8.97 -9.68
N GLY A 126 -12.09 -8.45 -10.55
CA GLY A 126 -12.27 -8.45 -11.99
C GLY A 126 -11.04 -8.95 -12.73
N ALA A 127 -11.13 -9.10 -14.04
CA ALA A 127 -9.97 -9.43 -14.87
C ALA A 127 -8.89 -8.36 -14.70
N TRP A 128 -7.63 -8.80 -14.48
CA TRP A 128 -6.50 -7.87 -14.39
C TRP A 128 -5.88 -7.64 -15.77
N ARG A 129 -5.02 -6.59 -15.85
CA ARG A 129 -4.26 -6.27 -17.08
C ARG A 129 -3.33 -7.40 -17.54
N LEU A 130 -2.92 -8.29 -16.63
CA LEU A 130 -2.14 -9.48 -16.96
C LEU A 130 -3.07 -10.69 -17.07
N PRO A 131 -3.11 -11.37 -18.22
CA PRO A 131 -3.87 -12.60 -18.40
C PRO A 131 -3.52 -13.66 -17.36
N GLY A 132 -4.50 -14.43 -16.92
CA GLY A 132 -4.33 -15.42 -15.86
C GLY A 132 -4.46 -14.87 -14.45
N PHE A 133 -4.60 -13.57 -14.30
CA PHE A 133 -4.84 -12.93 -13.01
C PHE A 133 -6.19 -12.24 -12.94
N ILE A 134 -6.75 -12.20 -11.75
CA ILE A 134 -7.80 -11.25 -11.36
C ILE A 134 -7.23 -10.27 -10.35
N ALA A 135 -7.81 -9.09 -10.29
CA ALA A 135 -7.39 -8.08 -9.32
C ALA A 135 -8.59 -7.35 -8.72
N ARG A 136 -8.37 -6.77 -7.55
CA ARG A 136 -9.21 -5.74 -6.96
C ARG A 136 -8.53 -4.39 -7.04
N ASP A 137 -9.23 -3.40 -7.55
CA ASP A 137 -8.80 -2.01 -7.51
C ASP A 137 -9.12 -1.43 -6.11
N THR A 138 -8.15 -0.77 -5.53
CA THR A 138 -8.34 -0.12 -4.22
C THR A 138 -8.97 1.26 -4.30
N GLY A 139 -9.21 1.80 -5.48
CA GLY A 139 -9.72 3.16 -5.71
C GLY A 139 -8.68 4.26 -5.47
N ILE A 140 -7.44 3.90 -5.15
CA ILE A 140 -6.37 4.85 -4.81
C ILE A 140 -5.99 5.72 -6.03
N ALA A 141 -5.97 5.15 -7.22
CA ALA A 141 -5.68 5.93 -8.44
C ALA A 141 -6.67 7.10 -8.62
N ALA A 142 -7.95 6.84 -8.41
CA ALA A 142 -8.98 7.89 -8.45
C ALA A 142 -8.86 8.87 -7.27
N GLY A 143 -8.53 8.38 -6.08
CA GLY A 143 -8.32 9.21 -4.87
C GLY A 143 -7.14 10.15 -4.99
N THR A 144 -6.07 9.73 -5.65
CA THR A 144 -4.83 10.51 -5.84
C THR A 144 -4.81 11.33 -7.13
N ALA A 145 -5.89 11.31 -7.92
CA ALA A 145 -5.93 11.90 -9.26
C ALA A 145 -4.80 11.36 -10.18
N GLY A 146 -4.48 10.08 -10.06
CA GLY A 146 -3.50 9.40 -10.90
C GLY A 146 -2.05 9.49 -10.44
N VAL A 147 -1.78 10.07 -9.26
CA VAL A 147 -0.40 10.11 -8.70
C VAL A 147 0.11 8.71 -8.44
N ALA A 148 -0.73 7.84 -7.88
CA ALA A 148 -0.40 6.44 -7.65
C ALA A 148 -1.63 5.55 -7.76
N GLY A 149 -1.43 4.29 -8.15
CA GLY A 149 -2.44 3.23 -8.13
C GLY A 149 -1.96 2.06 -7.28
N VAL A 150 -2.89 1.38 -6.64
CA VAL A 150 -2.62 0.16 -5.84
C VAL A 150 -3.65 -0.89 -6.21
N GLU A 151 -3.19 -2.07 -6.52
CA GLU A 151 -4.04 -3.22 -6.87
C GLU A 151 -3.54 -4.46 -6.11
N VAL A 152 -4.45 -5.32 -5.75
CA VAL A 152 -4.11 -6.67 -5.23
C VAL A 152 -4.56 -7.67 -6.28
N ALA A 153 -3.63 -8.48 -6.75
CA ALA A 153 -3.88 -9.46 -7.79
C ALA A 153 -3.78 -10.89 -7.25
N LYS A 154 -4.54 -11.81 -7.83
CA LYS A 154 -4.52 -13.26 -7.54
C LYS A 154 -4.37 -14.04 -8.82
N TRP A 155 -3.57 -15.10 -8.77
CA TRP A 155 -3.45 -16.05 -9.87
C TRP A 155 -4.73 -16.91 -10.01
N GLN A 156 -5.17 -17.11 -11.25
CA GLN A 156 -6.34 -17.93 -11.59
C GLN A 156 -5.99 -19.06 -12.58
N GLY A 157 -4.75 -19.08 -13.04
CA GLY A 157 -4.28 -20.08 -14.01
C GLY A 157 -4.05 -19.50 -15.42
N GLY A 158 -3.26 -20.18 -16.20
CA GLY A 158 -2.93 -19.81 -17.57
C GLY A 158 -1.44 -19.90 -17.87
N ASP A 159 -1.05 -19.34 -19.00
CA ASP A 159 0.34 -19.31 -19.46
C ASP A 159 1.06 -18.08 -18.89
N ALA A 160 2.40 -18.12 -18.96
CA ALA A 160 3.25 -16.98 -18.63
C ALA A 160 2.87 -15.75 -19.48
N PHE A 161 2.83 -14.61 -18.83
CA PHE A 161 2.57 -13.34 -19.50
C PHE A 161 3.78 -12.40 -19.39
N THR A 162 4.13 -11.76 -20.50
CA THR A 162 5.17 -10.73 -20.54
C THR A 162 4.52 -9.36 -20.64
N GLY A 163 4.83 -8.51 -19.67
CA GLY A 163 4.35 -7.12 -19.59
C GLY A 163 5.49 -6.12 -19.66
N VAL A 164 5.14 -4.90 -20.06
CA VAL A 164 5.98 -3.70 -19.99
C VAL A 164 5.14 -2.58 -19.41
N HIS A 165 5.74 -1.69 -18.63
CA HIS A 165 5.08 -0.49 -18.10
C HIS A 165 5.92 0.76 -18.35
N ASP A 166 5.30 1.92 -18.18
CA ASP A 166 5.90 3.25 -18.33
C ASP A 166 5.78 4.12 -17.04
N CYS A 167 5.32 3.51 -15.94
CA CYS A 167 5.29 4.19 -14.63
C CYS A 167 6.71 4.51 -14.17
N ASP A 168 6.89 5.59 -13.42
CA ASP A 168 8.16 5.94 -12.78
C ASP A 168 8.64 4.83 -11.84
N ILE A 169 7.71 4.24 -11.08
CA ILE A 169 7.97 3.15 -10.13
C ILE A 169 6.84 2.11 -10.28
N LEU A 170 7.23 0.84 -10.48
CA LEU A 170 6.32 -0.30 -10.37
C LEU A 170 6.86 -1.24 -9.30
N PHE A 171 6.31 -1.13 -8.10
CA PHE A 171 6.65 -1.95 -6.94
C PHE A 171 5.70 -3.14 -6.83
N HIS A 172 6.23 -4.30 -6.48
CA HIS A 172 5.48 -5.51 -6.20
C HIS A 172 5.90 -6.09 -4.85
N LEU A 173 4.93 -6.67 -4.15
CA LEU A 173 5.13 -7.53 -2.98
C LEU A 173 4.39 -8.85 -3.22
N VAL A 174 5.07 -9.96 -3.06
CA VAL A 174 4.44 -11.29 -3.01
C VAL A 174 3.83 -11.46 -1.62
N LYS A 175 2.49 -11.39 -1.54
CA LYS A 175 1.80 -11.48 -0.25
C LYS A 175 1.69 -12.93 0.24
N THR A 176 1.34 -13.84 -0.67
CA THR A 176 1.18 -15.28 -0.42
C THR A 176 1.71 -16.06 -1.61
N GLY A 177 1.95 -17.34 -1.43
CA GLY A 177 2.33 -18.25 -2.52
C GLY A 177 3.76 -18.05 -3.04
N THR A 178 3.97 -18.52 -4.26
CA THR A 178 5.26 -18.46 -4.96
C THR A 178 5.08 -18.13 -6.43
N MET A 179 6.08 -17.50 -7.04
CA MET A 179 6.12 -17.22 -8.47
C MET A 179 7.55 -17.14 -8.96
N THR A 180 7.72 -17.20 -10.27
CA THR A 180 8.99 -16.92 -10.94
C THR A 180 8.87 -15.62 -11.72
N LEU A 181 9.79 -14.70 -11.49
CA LEU A 181 9.99 -13.49 -12.28
C LEU A 181 11.13 -13.71 -13.25
N SER A 182 10.86 -13.59 -14.56
CA SER A 182 11.87 -13.56 -15.61
C SER A 182 11.96 -12.18 -16.22
N VAL A 183 13.18 -11.65 -16.29
CA VAL A 183 13.50 -10.38 -16.96
C VAL A 183 14.49 -10.66 -18.07
N ARG A 184 14.30 -10.04 -19.24
CA ARG A 184 15.18 -10.26 -20.40
C ARG A 184 16.66 -10.02 -20.02
N ASP A 185 17.50 -10.95 -20.39
CA ASP A 185 18.95 -10.93 -20.19
C ASP A 185 19.39 -11.03 -18.72
N GLU A 186 18.50 -11.50 -17.84
CA GLU A 186 18.76 -11.74 -16.43
C GLU A 186 18.40 -13.20 -16.04
N PRO A 187 18.97 -13.75 -14.96
CA PRO A 187 18.53 -15.03 -14.42
C PRO A 187 17.08 -14.95 -13.94
N ASP A 188 16.39 -16.08 -13.94
CA ASP A 188 15.08 -16.19 -13.31
C ASP A 188 15.18 -16.01 -11.79
N TYR A 189 14.22 -15.27 -11.22
CA TYR A 189 14.09 -15.04 -9.80
C TYR A 189 12.91 -15.85 -9.25
N ALA A 190 13.22 -16.84 -8.41
CA ALA A 190 12.20 -17.54 -7.65
C ALA A 190 11.79 -16.67 -6.45
N LEU A 191 10.52 -16.32 -6.37
CA LEU A 191 9.96 -15.42 -5.36
C LEU A 191 8.96 -16.16 -4.49
N THR A 192 8.92 -15.80 -3.21
CA THR A 192 8.05 -16.36 -2.18
C THR A 192 7.35 -15.26 -1.41
N ALA A 193 6.38 -15.62 -0.59
CA ALA A 193 5.70 -14.67 0.30
C ALA A 193 6.71 -13.84 1.12
N GLY A 194 6.54 -12.52 1.10
CA GLY A 194 7.42 -11.53 1.72
C GLY A 194 8.49 -10.95 0.81
N ASP A 195 8.75 -11.55 -0.36
CA ASP A 195 9.67 -10.97 -1.34
C ASP A 195 9.05 -9.76 -2.03
N ALA A 196 9.86 -8.73 -2.21
CA ALA A 196 9.47 -7.52 -2.91
C ALA A 196 10.47 -7.16 -4.01
N PHE A 197 9.97 -6.55 -5.08
CA PHE A 197 10.80 -6.15 -6.20
C PHE A 197 10.23 -4.93 -6.92
N VAL A 198 11.08 -4.27 -7.69
CA VAL A 198 10.72 -3.17 -8.58
C VAL A 198 11.09 -3.55 -10.00
N ILE A 199 10.18 -3.33 -10.94
CA ILE A 199 10.46 -3.45 -12.37
C ILE A 199 10.70 -2.03 -12.90
N PRO A 200 11.87 -1.76 -13.51
CA PRO A 200 12.12 -0.47 -14.13
C PRO A 200 11.22 -0.23 -15.35
N PRO A 201 10.86 1.05 -15.65
CA PRO A 201 10.07 1.36 -16.83
C PRO A 201 10.74 0.87 -18.13
N GLY A 202 9.92 0.40 -19.08
CA GLY A 202 10.37 -0.11 -20.36
C GLY A 202 11.04 -1.50 -20.33
N ARG A 203 11.21 -2.12 -19.15
CA ARG A 203 11.73 -3.49 -19.04
C ARG A 203 10.60 -4.49 -19.22
N ALA A 204 10.81 -5.45 -20.12
CA ALA A 204 9.90 -6.57 -20.28
C ALA A 204 10.14 -7.59 -19.15
N ALA A 205 9.09 -7.92 -18.42
CA ALA A 205 9.12 -8.92 -17.36
C ALA A 205 7.98 -9.92 -17.54
N SER A 206 8.21 -11.16 -17.15
CA SER A 206 7.25 -12.26 -17.23
C SER A 206 7.03 -12.86 -15.84
N PHE A 207 5.80 -13.17 -15.52
CA PHE A 207 5.39 -13.90 -14.31
C PHE A 207 4.92 -15.29 -14.72
N HIS A 208 5.49 -16.33 -14.13
CA HIS A 208 5.14 -17.72 -14.41
C HIS A 208 5.44 -18.63 -13.21
N GLY A 209 5.07 -19.91 -13.31
CA GLY A 209 5.27 -20.85 -12.21
C GLY A 209 4.56 -20.43 -10.93
N CYS A 210 3.44 -19.72 -11.07
CA CYS A 210 2.64 -19.23 -9.96
C CYS A 210 1.97 -20.39 -9.23
N SER A 211 2.02 -20.38 -7.91
CA SER A 211 1.25 -21.33 -7.06
C SER A 211 -0.23 -20.94 -7.03
N ASP A 212 -1.09 -21.91 -6.67
CA ASP A 212 -2.54 -21.71 -6.63
C ASP A 212 -2.99 -20.69 -5.57
N ASP A 213 -2.14 -20.38 -4.60
CA ASP A 213 -2.39 -19.45 -3.50
C ASP A 213 -1.72 -18.07 -3.70
N LEU A 214 -1.15 -17.83 -4.88
CA LEU A 214 -0.56 -16.54 -5.24
C LEU A 214 -1.64 -15.47 -5.45
#